data_827a8b1d126d219f6af1c80a278072a1
#
_entry.id   827a8b1d126d219f6af1c80a278072a1
#
_cell.length_a   1.000
_cell.length_b   1.000
_cell.length_c   1.000
_cell.angle_alpha   90.00
_cell.angle_beta   90.00
_cell.angle_gamma   90.00
#
_symmetry.space_group_name_H-M   'P 1'
#
loop_
_entity.id
_entity.type
_entity.pdbx_description
1 polymer ?
#
loop_
_entity_poly.entity_id
_entity_poly.type
_entity_poly.pdbx_seq_one_letter_code
_entity_poly.pdbx_strand_id
1 'polypeptide(L)'
;GASVAKGLTQQYTAIGTYTDSTTADITGIVTWSSTNSGVASINASGLASAVSEGTSKITATSGAISDTTNITVTAKELVSIVVSPVDTSIAKGLTVQYSAIGTYTDSSTENITATVIWTSSDGAVASINASGLASALLVGISDITASQGAINISTTITVTGKDLVSIAVTPINTSISQGLTVQYTAMGTYADATTSD
;
A
#
# COMPACT_ATOMS: atom_id res chain seq x y z
N GLY A 1 -4.33 -5.78 31.37
CA GLY A 1 -4.97 -6.28 30.14
C GLY A 1 -4.09 -6.07 28.93
N ALA A 2 -4.27 -6.84 27.88
CA ALA A 2 -3.57 -6.72 26.62
C ALA A 2 -4.32 -5.78 25.67
N SER A 3 -3.58 -5.06 24.79
CA SER A 3 -4.13 -4.31 23.66
C SER A 3 -3.63 -4.97 22.38
N VAL A 4 -4.55 -5.33 21.47
CA VAL A 4 -4.27 -6.15 20.28
C VAL A 4 -5.04 -5.58 19.10
N ALA A 5 -4.37 -5.36 17.97
CA ALA A 5 -5.06 -4.90 16.76
C ALA A 5 -5.99 -5.99 16.19
N LYS A 6 -7.13 -5.57 15.65
CA LYS A 6 -8.06 -6.45 14.96
C LYS A 6 -7.34 -7.32 13.92
N GLY A 7 -7.65 -8.62 13.91
CA GLY A 7 -7.04 -9.65 13.07
C GLY A 7 -5.82 -10.33 13.67
N LEU A 8 -5.24 -9.80 14.73
CA LEU A 8 -4.12 -10.43 15.45
C LEU A 8 -4.58 -11.35 16.57
N THR A 9 -3.62 -12.08 17.16
CA THR A 9 -3.86 -13.01 18.27
C THR A 9 -3.01 -12.65 19.47
N GLN A 10 -3.47 -13.06 20.67
CA GLN A 10 -2.77 -12.92 21.95
C GLN A 10 -2.80 -14.25 22.69
N GLN A 11 -1.62 -14.77 23.02
CA GLN A 11 -1.52 -15.95 23.90
C GLN A 11 -1.66 -15.53 25.35
N TYR A 12 -2.55 -16.21 26.08
CA TYR A 12 -2.68 -16.16 27.53
C TYR A 12 -2.15 -17.45 28.14
N THR A 13 -1.57 -17.34 29.34
CA THR A 13 -1.11 -18.45 30.16
C THR A 13 -1.82 -18.41 31.51
N ALA A 14 -2.13 -19.57 32.04
CA ALA A 14 -2.67 -19.74 33.40
C ALA A 14 -1.66 -20.48 34.27
N ILE A 15 -1.22 -19.83 35.34
CA ILE A 15 -0.32 -20.42 36.33
C ILE A 15 -1.12 -20.73 37.59
N GLY A 16 -1.22 -22.02 37.94
CA GLY A 16 -1.83 -22.47 39.17
C GLY A 16 -0.85 -22.43 40.35
N THR A 17 -1.29 -21.88 41.49
CA THR A 17 -0.54 -21.97 42.75
C THR A 17 -1.26 -22.92 43.67
N TYR A 18 -0.56 -23.91 44.22
CA TYR A 18 -1.07 -24.97 45.06
C TYR A 18 -0.87 -24.66 46.55
N THR A 19 -1.51 -25.43 47.41
CA THR A 19 -1.50 -25.25 48.88
C THR A 19 -0.12 -25.44 49.51
N ASP A 20 0.79 -26.13 48.80
CA ASP A 20 2.20 -26.31 49.21
C ASP A 20 3.10 -25.19 48.67
N SER A 21 2.50 -24.11 48.11
CA SER A 21 3.17 -22.97 47.47
C SER A 21 3.92 -23.31 46.19
N THR A 22 3.78 -24.49 45.63
CA THR A 22 4.30 -24.81 44.27
C THR A 22 3.43 -24.18 43.21
N THR A 23 4.02 -23.93 42.03
CA THR A 23 3.32 -23.42 40.88
C THR A 23 3.47 -24.33 39.67
N ALA A 24 2.45 -24.39 38.82
CA ALA A 24 2.50 -25.12 37.56
C ALA A 24 1.75 -24.38 36.47
N ASP A 25 2.20 -24.55 35.23
CA ASP A 25 1.46 -24.09 34.05
C ASP A 25 0.25 -25.01 33.84
N ILE A 26 -0.95 -24.45 33.96
CA ILE A 26 -2.22 -25.10 33.80
C ILE A 26 -3.00 -24.59 32.57
N THR A 27 -2.33 -23.89 31.64
CA THR A 27 -2.93 -23.28 30.49
C THR A 27 -3.78 -24.23 29.65
N GLY A 28 -3.31 -25.47 29.44
CA GLY A 28 -4.01 -26.48 28.64
C GLY A 28 -5.08 -27.27 29.37
N ILE A 29 -5.28 -27.09 30.71
CA ILE A 29 -6.25 -27.84 31.51
C ILE A 29 -7.35 -26.97 32.12
N VAL A 30 -7.19 -25.62 32.11
CA VAL A 30 -8.26 -24.71 32.52
C VAL A 30 -9.30 -24.55 31.41
N THR A 31 -10.52 -24.20 31.82
CA THR A 31 -11.55 -23.77 30.87
C THR A 31 -11.39 -22.29 30.62
N TRP A 32 -11.14 -21.93 29.36
CA TRP A 32 -11.06 -20.54 28.91
C TRP A 32 -12.42 -20.04 28.44
N SER A 33 -12.75 -18.79 28.75
CA SER A 33 -13.95 -18.12 28.25
C SER A 33 -13.72 -16.64 28.00
N SER A 34 -14.53 -16.09 27.10
CA SER A 34 -14.59 -14.66 26.78
C SER A 34 -16.01 -14.15 27.01
N THR A 35 -16.17 -13.00 27.67
CA THR A 35 -17.48 -12.40 27.89
C THR A 35 -18.13 -11.88 26.62
N ASN A 36 -17.34 -11.54 25.61
CA ASN A 36 -17.82 -11.12 24.30
C ASN A 36 -16.93 -11.74 23.20
N SER A 37 -17.30 -12.90 22.70
CA SER A 37 -16.58 -13.60 21.64
C SER A 37 -16.62 -12.87 20.29
N GLY A 38 -17.57 -11.95 20.09
CA GLY A 38 -17.63 -11.07 18.93
C GLY A 38 -16.56 -9.96 18.94
N VAL A 39 -16.02 -9.61 20.12
CA VAL A 39 -14.88 -8.72 20.28
C VAL A 39 -13.58 -9.52 20.28
N ALA A 40 -13.48 -10.54 21.15
CA ALA A 40 -12.33 -11.42 21.20
C ALA A 40 -12.78 -12.84 21.57
N SER A 41 -12.47 -13.83 20.73
CA SER A 41 -12.66 -15.25 21.05
C SER A 41 -11.40 -15.81 21.68
N ILE A 42 -11.53 -16.92 22.44
CA ILE A 42 -10.37 -17.64 23.01
C ILE A 42 -10.59 -19.14 22.87
N ASN A 43 -9.53 -19.87 22.55
CA ASN A 43 -9.56 -21.33 22.42
C ASN A 43 -9.06 -22.04 23.69
N ALA A 44 -9.15 -23.39 23.71
CA ALA A 44 -8.75 -24.20 24.85
C ALA A 44 -7.25 -24.15 25.19
N SER A 45 -6.40 -23.70 24.26
CA SER A 45 -4.96 -23.51 24.51
C SER A 45 -4.61 -22.10 25.02
N GLY A 46 -5.62 -21.25 25.31
CA GLY A 46 -5.42 -19.89 25.81
C GLY A 46 -5.06 -18.88 24.71
N LEU A 47 -5.19 -19.24 23.41
CA LEU A 47 -4.96 -18.30 22.31
C LEU A 47 -6.25 -17.53 22.03
N ALA A 48 -6.21 -16.22 22.26
CA ALA A 48 -7.28 -15.27 21.93
C ALA A 48 -7.09 -14.69 20.55
N SER A 49 -8.19 -14.54 19.81
CA SER A 49 -8.24 -13.89 18.48
C SER A 49 -9.03 -12.59 18.58
N ALA A 50 -8.46 -11.48 18.09
CA ALA A 50 -9.06 -10.16 18.05
C ALA A 50 -10.01 -10.05 16.84
N VAL A 51 -11.33 -10.03 17.08
CA VAL A 51 -12.38 -10.15 16.05
C VAL A 51 -12.93 -8.79 15.64
N SER A 52 -13.30 -7.95 16.60
CA SER A 52 -13.80 -6.58 16.35
C SER A 52 -13.37 -5.64 17.46
N GLU A 53 -13.33 -4.35 17.16
CA GLU A 53 -12.95 -3.31 18.14
C GLU A 53 -13.84 -3.34 19.39
N GLY A 54 -13.23 -3.11 20.54
CA GLY A 54 -13.88 -3.10 21.82
C GLY A 54 -13.07 -3.77 22.92
N THR A 55 -13.72 -4.06 24.06
CA THR A 55 -13.09 -4.73 25.20
C THR A 55 -13.89 -5.97 25.57
N SER A 56 -13.19 -7.07 25.86
CA SER A 56 -13.75 -8.29 26.41
C SER A 56 -12.94 -8.74 27.62
N LYS A 57 -13.58 -9.48 28.50
CA LYS A 57 -12.95 -10.11 29.67
C LYS A 57 -12.63 -11.58 29.32
N ILE A 58 -11.38 -11.96 29.49
CA ILE A 58 -10.91 -13.33 29.35
C ILE A 58 -10.84 -13.94 30.75
N THR A 59 -11.39 -15.14 30.90
CA THR A 59 -11.43 -15.89 32.17
C THR A 59 -10.81 -17.25 31.98
N ALA A 60 -9.93 -17.66 32.91
CA ALA A 60 -9.45 -19.00 33.09
C ALA A 60 -10.12 -19.59 34.33
N THR A 61 -10.68 -20.81 34.24
CA THR A 61 -11.39 -21.49 35.34
C THR A 61 -10.88 -22.90 35.51
N SER A 62 -10.56 -23.26 36.76
CA SER A 62 -10.23 -24.62 37.17
C SER A 62 -11.07 -25.00 38.40
N GLY A 63 -12.10 -25.83 38.22
CA GLY A 63 -13.08 -26.14 39.27
C GLY A 63 -13.80 -24.88 39.77
N ALA A 64 -13.66 -24.58 41.09
CA ALA A 64 -14.24 -23.36 41.69
C ALA A 64 -13.31 -22.13 41.66
N ILE A 65 -12.09 -22.27 41.16
CA ILE A 65 -11.08 -21.20 41.12
C ILE A 65 -11.08 -20.59 39.74
N SER A 66 -11.12 -19.25 39.66
CA SER A 66 -11.03 -18.55 38.40
C SER A 66 -10.28 -17.21 38.56
N ASP A 67 -9.64 -16.81 37.50
CA ASP A 67 -9.05 -15.47 37.39
C ASP A 67 -9.38 -14.85 36.04
N THR A 68 -9.34 -13.52 35.98
CA THR A 68 -9.80 -12.76 34.81
C THR A 68 -8.85 -11.64 34.43
N THR A 69 -8.75 -11.38 33.12
CA THR A 69 -8.05 -10.21 32.57
C THR A 69 -8.85 -9.61 31.43
N ASN A 70 -8.57 -8.35 31.06
CA ASN A 70 -9.19 -7.72 29.93
C ASN A 70 -8.31 -7.84 28.68
N ILE A 71 -8.95 -7.96 27.52
CA ILE A 71 -8.36 -7.75 26.21
C ILE A 71 -9.08 -6.57 25.56
N THR A 72 -8.32 -5.58 25.06
CA THR A 72 -8.84 -4.48 24.25
C THR A 72 -8.41 -4.72 22.82
N VAL A 73 -9.38 -4.83 21.92
CA VAL A 73 -9.15 -4.91 20.47
C VAL A 73 -9.20 -3.51 19.90
N THR A 74 -8.10 -3.10 19.28
CA THR A 74 -7.97 -1.81 18.61
C THR A 74 -8.31 -1.93 17.13
N ALA A 75 -8.33 -0.80 16.41
CA ALA A 75 -8.48 -0.77 14.96
C ALA A 75 -7.41 -1.65 14.28
N LYS A 76 -7.72 -2.11 13.07
CA LYS A 76 -6.76 -2.82 12.23
C LYS A 76 -5.58 -1.90 11.88
N GLU A 77 -4.40 -2.48 11.74
CA GLU A 77 -3.17 -1.76 11.40
C GLU A 77 -2.72 -2.11 9.97
N LEU A 78 -2.13 -1.14 9.27
CA LEU A 78 -1.58 -1.35 7.94
C LEU A 78 -0.33 -2.24 8.04
N VAL A 79 -0.29 -3.31 7.23
CA VAL A 79 0.80 -4.31 7.20
C VAL A 79 1.69 -4.12 5.98
N SER A 80 1.08 -3.82 4.82
CA SER A 80 1.82 -3.64 3.57
C SER A 80 1.09 -2.73 2.61
N ILE A 81 1.84 -2.19 1.66
CA ILE A 81 1.33 -1.38 0.54
C ILE A 81 1.76 -2.07 -0.76
N VAL A 82 0.87 -2.10 -1.74
CA VAL A 82 1.19 -2.48 -3.13
C VAL A 82 0.89 -1.29 -4.01
N VAL A 83 1.84 -0.91 -4.87
CA VAL A 83 1.71 0.17 -5.85
C VAL A 83 1.54 -0.42 -7.24
N SER A 84 0.68 0.18 -8.05
CA SER A 84 0.47 -0.17 -9.46
C SER A 84 0.29 1.13 -10.28
N PRO A 85 0.83 1.18 -11.51
CA PRO A 85 1.65 0.16 -12.18
C PRO A 85 3.06 0.05 -11.58
N VAL A 86 3.77 -1.05 -11.87
CA VAL A 86 5.18 -1.27 -11.48
C VAL A 86 6.07 -1.03 -12.70
N ASP A 87 7.28 -0.46 -12.46
CA ASP A 87 8.35 -0.30 -13.44
C ASP A 87 7.87 0.27 -14.80
N THR A 88 7.22 1.43 -14.71
CA THR A 88 6.53 2.07 -15.83
C THR A 88 7.51 2.83 -16.72
N SER A 89 7.36 2.69 -18.05
CA SER A 89 8.07 3.51 -19.03
C SER A 89 7.06 4.38 -19.80
N ILE A 90 7.27 5.70 -19.81
CA ILE A 90 6.41 6.66 -20.50
C ILE A 90 7.24 7.74 -21.21
N ALA A 91 6.71 8.30 -22.30
CA ALA A 91 7.36 9.38 -23.01
C ALA A 91 7.28 10.71 -22.22
N LYS A 92 8.32 11.54 -22.37
CA LYS A 92 8.32 12.91 -21.84
C LYS A 92 7.06 13.68 -22.27
N GLY A 93 6.45 14.39 -21.31
CA GLY A 93 5.23 15.18 -21.48
C GLY A 93 3.94 14.41 -21.17
N LEU A 94 3.99 13.08 -20.99
CA LEU A 94 2.84 12.27 -20.63
C LEU A 94 2.70 12.15 -19.11
N THR A 95 1.55 11.61 -18.69
CA THR A 95 1.24 11.32 -17.28
C THR A 95 0.86 9.86 -17.08
N VAL A 96 1.09 9.35 -15.88
CA VAL A 96 0.66 8.03 -15.45
C VAL A 96 0.01 8.10 -14.07
N GLN A 97 -1.12 7.42 -13.90
CA GLN A 97 -1.81 7.33 -12.61
C GLN A 97 -1.29 6.11 -11.85
N TYR A 98 -0.72 6.35 -10.66
CA TYR A 98 -0.38 5.32 -9.69
C TYR A 98 -1.53 5.14 -8.71
N SER A 99 -1.71 3.90 -8.25
CA SER A 99 -2.63 3.54 -7.18
C SER A 99 -1.88 2.79 -6.08
N ALA A 100 -2.32 2.95 -4.83
CA ALA A 100 -1.78 2.24 -3.68
C ALA A 100 -2.90 1.44 -3.00
N ILE A 101 -2.68 0.13 -2.80
CA ILE A 101 -3.57 -0.77 -2.07
C ILE A 101 -2.88 -1.19 -0.79
N GLY A 102 -3.49 -0.88 0.34
CA GLY A 102 -3.03 -1.30 1.67
C GLY A 102 -3.63 -2.64 2.07
N THR A 103 -2.82 -3.52 2.65
CA THR A 103 -3.27 -4.75 3.34
C THR A 103 -3.12 -4.55 4.83
N TYR A 104 -4.14 -4.94 5.60
CA TYR A 104 -4.23 -4.72 7.04
C TYR A 104 -4.10 -6.01 7.84
N THR A 105 -3.93 -5.90 9.17
CA THR A 105 -3.78 -7.02 10.11
C THR A 105 -4.94 -8.01 10.08
N ASP A 106 -6.15 -7.58 9.70
CA ASP A 106 -7.33 -8.43 9.52
C ASP A 106 -7.43 -9.03 8.10
N SER A 107 -6.36 -8.94 7.32
CA SER A 107 -6.28 -9.38 5.92
C SER A 107 -7.20 -8.64 4.95
N SER A 108 -7.88 -7.59 5.40
CA SER A 108 -8.65 -6.73 4.50
C SER A 108 -7.71 -5.85 3.66
N THR A 109 -8.18 -5.46 2.48
CA THR A 109 -7.46 -4.53 1.60
C THR A 109 -8.29 -3.28 1.35
N GLU A 110 -7.64 -2.13 1.24
CA GLU A 110 -8.28 -0.84 0.93
C GLU A 110 -7.46 -0.05 -0.08
N ASN A 111 -8.14 0.73 -0.90
CA ASN A 111 -7.48 1.71 -1.76
C ASN A 111 -7.08 2.92 -0.89
N ILE A 112 -5.79 3.09 -0.71
CA ILE A 112 -5.18 4.16 0.11
C ILE A 112 -4.44 5.19 -0.74
N THR A 113 -4.69 5.23 -2.05
CA THR A 113 -4.02 6.13 -3.00
C THR A 113 -4.07 7.59 -2.58
N ALA A 114 -5.19 8.04 -2.00
CA ALA A 114 -5.40 9.42 -1.56
C ALA A 114 -4.89 9.70 -0.13
N THR A 115 -4.48 8.66 0.62
CA THR A 115 -4.05 8.80 2.03
C THR A 115 -2.58 8.56 2.25
N VAL A 116 -1.89 7.87 1.32
CA VAL A 116 -0.43 7.73 1.34
C VAL A 116 0.25 9.03 0.96
N ILE A 117 1.48 9.19 1.44
CA ILE A 117 2.37 10.26 1.00
C ILE A 117 3.12 9.75 -0.23
N TRP A 118 2.91 10.42 -1.36
CA TRP A 118 3.63 10.17 -2.59
C TRP A 118 4.88 11.03 -2.69
N THR A 119 6.01 10.43 -3.08
CA THR A 119 7.26 11.14 -3.35
C THR A 119 7.94 10.59 -4.60
N SER A 120 8.73 11.44 -5.24
CA SER A 120 9.61 11.10 -6.35
C SER A 120 11.06 11.32 -5.91
N SER A 121 11.95 10.39 -6.20
CA SER A 121 13.38 10.51 -5.88
C SER A 121 14.09 11.60 -6.69
N ASP A 122 13.57 11.86 -7.91
CA ASP A 122 14.00 12.97 -8.75
C ASP A 122 12.79 13.69 -9.37
N GLY A 123 12.34 14.74 -8.71
CA GLY A 123 11.20 15.56 -9.15
C GLY A 123 11.45 16.33 -10.46
N ALA A 124 12.70 16.44 -10.92
CA ALA A 124 13.00 17.01 -12.22
C ALA A 124 12.77 16.02 -13.36
N VAL A 125 12.97 14.72 -13.11
CA VAL A 125 12.67 13.65 -14.08
C VAL A 125 11.18 13.37 -14.10
N ALA A 126 10.58 13.11 -12.94
CA ALA A 126 9.15 12.87 -12.81
C ALA A 126 8.62 13.47 -11.50
N SER A 127 7.57 14.28 -11.58
CA SER A 127 6.84 14.75 -10.40
C SER A 127 5.64 13.86 -10.13
N ILE A 128 5.18 13.78 -8.87
CA ILE A 128 3.95 13.09 -8.49
C ILE A 128 3.14 13.94 -7.52
N ASN A 129 1.82 13.96 -7.68
CA ASN A 129 0.93 14.69 -6.78
C ASN A 129 0.31 13.78 -5.71
N ALA A 130 -0.43 14.37 -4.76
CA ALA A 130 -1.07 13.64 -3.66
C ALA A 130 -2.15 12.64 -4.11
N SER A 131 -2.67 12.74 -5.33
CA SER A 131 -3.62 11.76 -5.88
C SER A 131 -2.94 10.61 -6.63
N GLY A 132 -1.60 10.55 -6.64
CA GLY A 132 -0.83 9.52 -7.32
C GLY A 132 -0.66 9.74 -8.83
N LEU A 133 -1.00 10.93 -9.35
CA LEU A 133 -0.75 11.26 -10.75
C LEU A 133 0.69 11.76 -10.92
N ALA A 134 1.50 10.99 -11.66
CA ALA A 134 2.86 11.35 -12.01
C ALA A 134 2.94 11.98 -13.40
N SER A 135 3.83 12.98 -13.55
CA SER A 135 4.10 13.69 -14.81
C SER A 135 5.55 13.51 -15.20
N ALA A 136 5.79 13.07 -16.44
CA ALA A 136 7.11 12.85 -17.03
C ALA A 136 7.70 14.19 -17.56
N LEU A 137 8.74 14.70 -16.91
CA LEU A 137 9.27 16.05 -17.16
C LEU A 137 10.58 16.05 -17.97
N LEU A 138 11.54 15.19 -17.61
CA LEU A 138 12.82 15.05 -18.29
C LEU A 138 13.14 13.57 -18.50
N VAL A 139 13.85 13.27 -19.59
CA VAL A 139 14.38 11.93 -19.86
C VAL A 139 15.28 11.48 -18.73
N GLY A 140 15.03 10.29 -18.18
CA GLY A 140 15.75 9.75 -17.03
C GLY A 140 14.94 8.70 -16.28
N ILE A 141 15.40 8.39 -15.08
CA ILE A 141 14.79 7.40 -14.19
C ILE A 141 14.55 8.07 -12.83
N SER A 142 13.40 7.81 -12.24
CA SER A 142 13.07 8.20 -10.88
C SER A 142 12.31 7.11 -10.16
N ASP A 143 12.42 7.03 -8.85
CA ASP A 143 11.60 6.14 -8.02
C ASP A 143 10.40 6.89 -7.47
N ILE A 144 9.23 6.31 -7.66
CA ILE A 144 7.97 6.78 -7.09
C ILE A 144 7.70 5.94 -5.84
N THR A 145 7.60 6.61 -4.71
CA THR A 145 7.39 5.98 -3.39
C THR A 145 6.04 6.38 -2.81
N ALA A 146 5.28 5.37 -2.37
CA ALA A 146 4.10 5.53 -1.53
C ALA A 146 4.45 5.17 -0.08
N SER A 147 4.12 6.03 0.90
CA SER A 147 4.40 5.79 2.31
C SER A 147 3.21 6.13 3.21
N GLN A 148 3.01 5.32 4.26
CA GLN A 148 2.06 5.59 5.33
C GLN A 148 2.62 5.08 6.66
N GLY A 149 2.90 5.99 7.57
CA GLY A 149 3.61 5.68 8.82
C GLY A 149 5.03 5.14 8.53
N ALA A 150 5.35 3.98 9.07
CA ALA A 150 6.63 3.30 8.84
C ALA A 150 6.65 2.42 7.58
N ILE A 151 5.50 2.22 6.93
CA ILE A 151 5.37 1.33 5.76
C ILE A 151 5.53 2.14 4.49
N ASN A 152 6.40 1.68 3.60
CA ASN A 152 6.63 2.30 2.30
C ASN A 152 6.92 1.24 1.24
N ILE A 153 6.70 1.61 -0.02
CA ILE A 153 7.02 0.83 -1.20
C ILE A 153 7.40 1.78 -2.34
N SER A 154 8.39 1.39 -3.14
CA SER A 154 8.82 2.16 -4.30
C SER A 154 8.65 1.35 -5.58
N THR A 155 8.43 2.06 -6.68
CA THR A 155 8.44 1.55 -8.05
C THR A 155 9.16 2.54 -8.94
N THR A 156 9.77 2.05 -10.01
CA THR A 156 10.56 2.88 -10.93
C THR A 156 9.69 3.45 -12.05
N ILE A 157 9.87 4.74 -12.35
CA ILE A 157 9.38 5.36 -13.57
C ILE A 157 10.57 5.70 -14.47
N THR A 158 10.54 5.23 -15.73
CA THR A 158 11.49 5.58 -16.77
C THR A 158 10.83 6.57 -17.73
N VAL A 159 11.36 7.76 -17.81
CA VAL A 159 10.92 8.77 -18.78
C VAL A 159 11.79 8.66 -20.02
N THR A 160 11.17 8.31 -21.15
CA THR A 160 11.83 8.20 -22.47
C THR A 160 11.76 9.51 -23.23
N GLY A 161 12.41 9.57 -24.41
CA GLY A 161 12.24 10.66 -25.36
C GLY A 161 10.79 10.82 -25.81
N LYS A 162 10.53 11.91 -26.51
CA LYS A 162 9.19 12.18 -27.06
C LYS A 162 8.85 11.17 -28.16
N ASP A 163 7.65 10.63 -28.14
CA ASP A 163 7.15 9.76 -29.21
C ASP A 163 6.62 10.60 -30.39
N LEU A 164 7.13 10.34 -31.59
CA LEU A 164 6.66 10.97 -32.82
C LEU A 164 5.28 10.39 -33.21
N VAL A 165 4.27 11.25 -33.33
CA VAL A 165 2.89 10.86 -33.66
C VAL A 165 2.60 11.03 -35.14
N SER A 166 3.07 12.13 -35.76
CA SER A 166 2.85 12.42 -37.17
C SER A 166 3.95 13.29 -37.78
N ILE A 167 4.06 13.23 -39.10
CA ILE A 167 4.92 14.11 -39.89
C ILE A 167 4.05 14.82 -40.91
N ALA A 168 4.18 16.14 -41.02
CA ALA A 168 3.63 16.94 -42.11
C ALA A 168 4.74 17.48 -42.98
N VAL A 169 4.60 17.30 -44.29
CA VAL A 169 5.56 17.84 -45.27
C VAL A 169 4.95 19.02 -46.02
N THR A 170 5.66 20.11 -46.13
CA THR A 170 5.26 21.32 -46.88
C THR A 170 6.37 21.77 -47.80
N PRO A 171 6.01 22.39 -48.97
CA PRO A 171 4.66 22.60 -49.50
C PRO A 171 4.02 21.30 -50.03
N ILE A 172 2.66 21.26 -50.06
CA ILE A 172 1.89 20.12 -50.54
C ILE A 172 1.64 20.27 -52.04
N ASN A 173 1.75 19.16 -52.83
CA ASN A 173 1.40 19.10 -54.26
C ASN A 173 2.02 20.21 -55.11
N THR A 174 3.31 20.48 -54.93
CA THR A 174 4.03 21.52 -55.62
C THR A 174 4.42 21.12 -57.07
N SER A 175 4.10 21.95 -58.05
CA SER A 175 4.63 21.86 -59.41
C SER A 175 5.78 22.82 -59.59
N ILE A 176 6.91 22.37 -60.15
CA ILE A 176 8.07 23.21 -60.44
C ILE A 176 8.43 23.13 -61.90
N SER A 177 8.88 24.27 -62.47
CA SER A 177 9.37 24.30 -63.85
C SER A 177 10.77 23.71 -63.93
N GLN A 178 11.11 23.20 -65.12
CA GLN A 178 12.45 22.62 -65.37
C GLN A 178 13.57 23.61 -65.00
N GLY A 179 14.54 23.15 -64.25
CA GLY A 179 15.70 23.93 -63.82
C GLY A 179 15.49 24.75 -62.55
N LEU A 180 14.27 24.76 -61.95
CA LEU A 180 14.02 25.38 -60.64
C LEU A 180 14.08 24.33 -59.51
N THR A 181 14.25 24.81 -58.29
CA THR A 181 14.26 23.98 -57.05
C THR A 181 13.14 24.42 -56.13
N VAL A 182 12.65 23.49 -55.32
CA VAL A 182 11.72 23.74 -54.20
C VAL A 182 12.29 23.15 -52.94
N GLN A 183 12.24 23.92 -51.85
CA GLN A 183 12.61 23.46 -50.54
C GLN A 183 11.38 22.87 -49.86
N TYR A 184 11.50 21.62 -49.33
CA TYR A 184 10.52 20.98 -48.48
C TYR A 184 10.98 21.09 -47.04
N THR A 185 10.01 21.24 -46.13
CA THR A 185 10.21 21.13 -44.69
C THR A 185 9.33 19.97 -44.15
N ALA A 186 9.83 19.26 -43.17
CA ALA A 186 9.12 18.16 -42.50
C ALA A 186 8.91 18.51 -41.04
N MET A 187 7.67 18.75 -40.63
CA MET A 187 7.31 19.08 -39.26
C MET A 187 6.79 17.83 -38.55
N GLY A 188 7.51 17.38 -37.52
CA GLY A 188 7.09 16.29 -36.62
C GLY A 188 6.17 16.81 -35.52
N THR A 189 5.06 16.11 -35.27
CA THR A 189 4.21 16.31 -34.08
C THR A 189 4.43 15.17 -33.13
N TYR A 190 4.65 15.46 -31.85
CA TYR A 190 4.96 14.50 -30.80
C TYR A 190 3.78 14.27 -29.87
N ALA A 191 3.85 13.19 -29.05
CA ALA A 191 2.79 12.79 -28.11
C ALA A 191 2.49 13.87 -27.04
N ASP A 192 3.44 14.75 -26.73
CA ASP A 192 3.28 15.89 -25.82
C ASP A 192 2.68 17.14 -26.52
N ALA A 193 2.14 16.98 -27.73
CA ALA A 193 1.60 18.02 -28.59
C ALA A 193 2.63 19.09 -29.04
N THR A 194 3.92 18.92 -28.79
CA THR A 194 4.96 19.79 -29.32
C THR A 194 5.28 19.44 -30.79
N THR A 195 5.83 20.41 -31.53
CA THR A 195 6.29 20.24 -32.91
C THR A 195 7.76 20.57 -33.04
N SER A 196 8.45 19.91 -33.98
CA SER A 196 9.84 20.23 -34.37
C SER A 196 10.06 19.95 -35.83
N ASP A 197 10.93 20.78 -36.48
CA ASP A 197 11.45 20.58 -37.83
C ASP A 197 12.59 19.58 -37.80
#